data_6165bbc3c9c1736cebf0636e2c0ee3c0
#
_entry.id   6165bbc3c9c1736cebf0636e2c0ee3c0
#
_cell.length_a   1.000
_cell.length_b   1.000
_cell.length_c   1.000
_cell.angle_alpha   90.00
_cell.angle_beta   90.00
_cell.angle_gamma   90.00
#
_symmetry.space_group_name_H-M   'P 1'
#
loop_
_entity.id
_entity.type
_entity.pdbx_description
1 polymer ?
#
loop_
_entity_poly.entity_id
_entity_poly.type
_entity_poly.pdbx_seq_one_letter_code
_entity_poly.pdbx_strand_id
1 'polypeptide(L)'
;MTNRLLDGKVALVAGATRGAGRGIACMLGAAGAVVYCTGRTSAGRASPMARPETIEETASLVDGHGGEGVAVRTDHTREEEVAALIARIEAERGRLDILVNDIWGGDPMIDWSHKFWQLDIGTVRALVDQAILSHLITARHAAPLMLRRGSGLIVEVSDGHQEGYRGQLLYDLVKNNVNRLGYAMAWDLAGTGVTALALCPGFLRSEAVLGHFGVAEANWRDAVAKDPFFAESESPFFVGRAVAALAADPAVHGKAGRVLFAADLAEEYGFNDIDGRRPAFHPMFERVTAELAERPGDLDPHERFLVLARYMQIHREPAQAGPARRLAAKLQLGNPSSGLGIDPAGLVAG
;
A
#
# COMPACT_ATOMS: atom_id res chain seq x y z
N MET A 1 24.04 -2.46 17.10
CA MET A 1 23.32 -3.71 17.45
C MET A 1 21.91 -3.56 16.98
N THR A 2 21.47 -4.36 16.02
CA THR A 2 20.07 -4.39 15.58
C THR A 2 19.23 -4.86 16.76
N ASN A 3 18.27 -4.04 17.16
CA ASN A 3 17.38 -4.35 18.27
C ASN A 3 16.38 -5.42 17.77
N ARG A 4 16.57 -6.69 18.15
CA ARG A 4 15.77 -7.85 17.71
C ARG A 4 14.44 -7.93 18.50
N LEU A 5 13.63 -6.88 18.39
CA LEU A 5 12.39 -6.74 19.17
C LEU A 5 11.32 -7.80 18.82
N LEU A 6 11.46 -8.49 17.66
CA LEU A 6 10.51 -9.48 17.17
C LEU A 6 11.08 -10.91 17.22
N ASP A 7 12.14 -11.16 18.02
CA ASP A 7 12.66 -12.52 18.23
C ASP A 7 11.55 -13.47 18.68
N GLY A 8 11.46 -14.64 18.04
CA GLY A 8 10.45 -15.66 18.31
C GLY A 8 9.03 -15.30 17.84
N LYS A 9 8.87 -14.18 17.13
CA LYS A 9 7.60 -13.85 16.45
C LYS A 9 7.53 -14.49 15.08
N VAL A 10 6.31 -14.84 14.68
CA VAL A 10 6.01 -15.40 13.35
C VAL A 10 5.15 -14.42 12.59
N ALA A 11 5.60 -14.02 11.42
CA ALA A 11 4.91 -13.10 10.52
C ALA A 11 4.53 -13.81 9.21
N LEU A 12 3.36 -13.47 8.68
CA LEU A 12 2.94 -13.77 7.32
C LEU A 12 2.82 -12.46 6.55
N VAL A 13 3.56 -12.33 5.44
CA VAL A 13 3.43 -11.22 4.51
C VAL A 13 2.83 -11.75 3.21
N ALA A 14 1.55 -11.45 3.01
CA ALA A 14 0.81 -11.78 1.82
C ALA A 14 1.04 -10.69 0.75
N GLY A 15 1.63 -11.08 -0.38
CA GLY A 15 2.07 -10.13 -1.41
C GLY A 15 3.55 -9.73 -1.28
N ALA A 16 4.40 -10.58 -0.71
CA ALA A 16 5.81 -10.30 -0.41
C ALA A 16 6.76 -10.35 -1.63
N THR A 17 6.26 -10.44 -2.85
CA THR A 17 7.13 -10.65 -4.04
C THR A 17 8.01 -9.43 -4.34
N ARG A 18 7.49 -8.21 -4.16
CA ARG A 18 8.14 -6.92 -4.50
C ARG A 18 7.52 -5.77 -3.72
N GLY A 19 8.02 -4.55 -3.95
CA GLY A 19 7.43 -3.31 -3.42
C GLY A 19 7.33 -3.30 -1.90
N ALA A 20 6.21 -2.79 -1.38
CA ALA A 20 5.97 -2.66 0.05
C ALA A 20 6.09 -4.01 0.77
N GLY A 21 5.45 -5.07 0.25
CA GLY A 21 5.48 -6.38 0.87
C GLY A 21 6.89 -6.97 1.01
N ARG A 22 7.77 -6.80 -0.01
CA ARG A 22 9.18 -7.19 0.09
C ARG A 22 9.90 -6.40 1.19
N GLY A 23 9.76 -5.07 1.18
CA GLY A 23 10.38 -4.22 2.19
C GLY A 23 9.91 -4.53 3.61
N ILE A 24 8.61 -4.77 3.78
CA ILE A 24 8.01 -5.16 5.06
C ILE A 24 8.58 -6.50 5.53
N ALA A 25 8.64 -7.51 4.65
CA ALA A 25 9.22 -8.82 4.99
C ALA A 25 10.66 -8.68 5.47
N CYS A 26 11.50 -7.92 4.75
CA CYS A 26 12.90 -7.67 5.11
C CYS A 26 13.03 -6.99 6.49
N MET A 27 12.20 -6.00 6.78
CA MET A 27 12.32 -5.25 8.04
C MET A 27 11.76 -6.02 9.24
N LEU A 28 10.75 -6.86 9.05
CA LEU A 28 10.32 -7.82 10.08
C LEU A 28 11.43 -8.82 10.39
N GLY A 29 12.12 -9.32 9.34
CA GLY A 29 13.30 -10.17 9.50
C GLY A 29 14.45 -9.47 10.21
N ALA A 30 14.76 -8.22 9.85
CA ALA A 30 15.79 -7.41 10.53
C ALA A 30 15.47 -7.21 12.02
N ALA A 31 14.19 -7.20 12.39
CA ALA A 31 13.74 -7.16 13.78
C ALA A 31 13.74 -8.54 14.47
N GLY A 32 14.09 -9.63 13.78
CA GLY A 32 14.27 -10.98 14.34
C GLY A 32 13.11 -11.96 14.10
N ALA A 33 12.10 -11.57 13.33
CA ALA A 33 10.95 -12.45 13.08
C ALA A 33 11.29 -13.59 12.11
N VAL A 34 10.53 -14.70 12.23
CA VAL A 34 10.33 -15.67 11.15
C VAL A 34 9.27 -15.11 10.21
N VAL A 35 9.56 -15.01 8.92
CA VAL A 35 8.69 -14.36 7.94
C VAL A 35 8.30 -15.30 6.81
N TYR A 36 7.04 -15.68 6.74
CA TYR A 36 6.47 -16.38 5.60
C TYR A 36 6.21 -15.36 4.48
N CYS A 37 7.03 -15.44 3.42
CA CYS A 37 6.95 -14.60 2.23
C CYS A 37 6.06 -15.29 1.20
N THR A 38 4.88 -14.73 0.90
CA THR A 38 3.91 -15.38 0.02
C THR A 38 3.51 -14.52 -1.18
N GLY A 39 3.16 -15.18 -2.26
CA GLY A 39 2.75 -14.57 -3.51
C GLY A 39 2.66 -15.58 -4.64
N ARG A 40 2.21 -15.14 -5.82
CA ARG A 40 2.00 -16.03 -6.98
C ARG A 40 3.27 -16.30 -7.79
N THR A 41 4.24 -15.38 -7.74
CA THR A 41 5.50 -15.46 -8.50
C THR A 41 6.57 -16.16 -7.66
N SER A 42 7.07 -17.25 -8.17
CA SER A 42 8.11 -18.09 -7.57
C SER A 42 9.18 -18.47 -8.60
N ALA A 43 10.30 -19.00 -8.19
CA ALA A 43 11.42 -19.39 -9.06
C ALA A 43 10.99 -20.34 -10.22
N GLY A 44 9.93 -21.13 -10.02
CA GLY A 44 9.39 -22.03 -11.06
C GLY A 44 8.16 -21.49 -11.79
N ARG A 45 7.69 -20.26 -11.51
CA ARG A 45 6.46 -19.73 -12.05
C ARG A 45 6.54 -18.22 -12.32
N ALA A 46 6.47 -17.86 -13.60
CA ALA A 46 6.58 -16.50 -14.07
C ALA A 46 5.50 -15.56 -13.47
N SER A 47 5.87 -14.30 -13.33
CA SER A 47 4.97 -13.23 -12.91
C SER A 47 3.89 -12.97 -13.96
N PRO A 48 2.60 -12.85 -13.56
CA PRO A 48 1.55 -12.34 -14.46
C PRO A 48 1.83 -10.93 -14.98
N MET A 49 2.73 -10.18 -14.31
CA MET A 49 3.11 -8.82 -14.67
C MET A 49 4.44 -8.76 -15.45
N ALA A 50 4.95 -9.90 -15.95
CA ALA A 50 6.23 -10.02 -16.67
C ALA A 50 7.43 -9.41 -15.90
N ARG A 51 7.44 -9.54 -14.56
CA ARG A 51 8.51 -9.04 -13.68
C ARG A 51 9.35 -10.17 -13.10
N PRO A 52 10.66 -9.96 -12.87
CA PRO A 52 11.57 -11.02 -12.46
C PRO A 52 11.50 -11.39 -10.97
N GLU A 53 11.02 -10.50 -10.11
CA GLU A 53 11.10 -10.64 -8.65
C GLU A 53 10.29 -11.86 -8.17
N THR A 54 10.86 -12.62 -7.23
CA THR A 54 10.24 -13.84 -6.67
C THR A 54 10.12 -13.79 -5.15
N ILE A 55 9.28 -14.67 -4.59
CA ILE A 55 9.16 -14.82 -3.13
C ILE A 55 10.40 -15.48 -2.51
N GLU A 56 11.10 -16.35 -3.24
CA GLU A 56 12.34 -16.97 -2.79
C GLU A 56 13.46 -15.94 -2.65
N GLU A 57 13.55 -15.01 -3.60
CA GLU A 57 14.49 -13.89 -3.48
C GLU A 57 14.16 -13.05 -2.24
N THR A 58 12.89 -12.75 -1.98
CA THR A 58 12.48 -12.02 -0.78
C THR A 58 12.82 -12.79 0.49
N ALA A 59 12.59 -14.10 0.55
CA ALA A 59 12.95 -14.91 1.69
C ALA A 59 14.48 -14.91 1.94
N SER A 60 15.29 -14.99 0.89
CA SER A 60 16.75 -14.87 1.00
C SER A 60 17.19 -13.48 1.50
N LEU A 61 16.48 -12.41 1.10
CA LEU A 61 16.72 -11.06 1.63
C LEU A 61 16.38 -10.98 3.12
N VAL A 62 15.30 -11.61 3.57
CA VAL A 62 14.93 -11.70 5.00
C VAL A 62 16.06 -12.37 5.80
N ASP A 63 16.62 -13.49 5.29
CA ASP A 63 17.77 -14.17 5.90
C ASP A 63 18.99 -13.24 5.96
N GLY A 64 19.26 -12.54 4.87
CA GLY A 64 20.36 -11.57 4.78
C GLY A 64 20.23 -10.39 5.76
N HIS A 65 19.02 -10.06 6.18
CA HIS A 65 18.74 -9.06 7.21
C HIS A 65 18.77 -9.63 8.65
N GLY A 66 18.98 -10.94 8.84
CA GLY A 66 19.12 -11.59 10.14
C GLY A 66 17.84 -12.20 10.71
N GLY A 67 16.77 -12.31 9.93
CA GLY A 67 15.57 -13.07 10.22
C GLY A 67 15.64 -14.51 9.73
N GLU A 68 14.49 -15.16 9.62
CA GLU A 68 14.29 -16.44 8.95
C GLU A 68 13.21 -16.26 7.89
N GLY A 69 13.56 -16.34 6.61
CA GLY A 69 12.65 -16.20 5.48
C GLY A 69 12.12 -17.55 5.00
N VAL A 70 10.81 -17.69 4.88
CA VAL A 70 10.14 -18.90 4.39
C VAL A 70 9.30 -18.56 3.17
N ALA A 71 9.77 -18.95 1.98
CA ALA A 71 9.00 -18.75 0.75
C ALA A 71 7.89 -19.81 0.62
N VAL A 72 6.65 -19.37 0.45
CA VAL A 72 5.51 -20.28 0.18
C VAL A 72 4.67 -19.71 -0.94
N ARG A 73 4.70 -20.36 -2.11
CA ARG A 73 3.85 -19.94 -3.21
C ARG A 73 2.38 -20.09 -2.81
N THR A 74 1.64 -18.99 -2.87
CA THR A 74 0.22 -18.94 -2.52
C THR A 74 -0.51 -17.95 -3.43
N ASP A 75 -1.60 -18.38 -4.02
CA ASP A 75 -2.58 -17.49 -4.64
C ASP A 75 -3.67 -17.18 -3.61
N HIS A 76 -3.62 -15.97 -3.06
CA HIS A 76 -4.54 -15.55 -2.00
C HIS A 76 -6.00 -15.33 -2.47
N THR A 77 -6.27 -15.43 -3.77
CA THR A 77 -7.63 -15.48 -4.31
C THR A 77 -8.25 -16.88 -4.19
N ARG A 78 -7.42 -17.88 -3.84
CA ARG A 78 -7.84 -19.28 -3.71
C ARG A 78 -7.87 -19.68 -2.25
N GLU A 79 -9.08 -19.81 -1.71
CA GLU A 79 -9.28 -20.10 -0.28
C GLU A 79 -8.55 -21.38 0.18
N GLU A 80 -8.54 -22.42 -0.65
CA GLU A 80 -7.87 -23.67 -0.36
C GLU A 80 -6.34 -23.54 -0.24
N GLU A 81 -5.70 -22.68 -1.04
CA GLU A 81 -4.27 -22.41 -0.95
C GLU A 81 -3.96 -21.62 0.35
N VAL A 82 -4.82 -20.66 0.71
CA VAL A 82 -4.67 -19.90 1.96
C VAL A 82 -4.86 -20.80 3.18
N ALA A 83 -5.89 -21.66 3.18
CA ALA A 83 -6.12 -22.61 4.25
C ALA A 83 -4.93 -23.57 4.45
N ALA A 84 -4.36 -24.08 3.36
CA ALA A 84 -3.16 -24.93 3.39
C ALA A 84 -1.93 -24.17 3.93
N LEU A 85 -1.73 -22.91 3.54
CA LEU A 85 -0.68 -22.04 4.07
C LEU A 85 -0.80 -21.87 5.58
N ILE A 86 -1.98 -21.52 6.08
CA ILE A 86 -2.20 -21.31 7.53
C ILE A 86 -2.02 -22.60 8.31
N ALA A 87 -2.50 -23.74 7.80
CA ALA A 87 -2.29 -25.05 8.41
C ALA A 87 -0.78 -25.41 8.47
N ARG A 88 -0.02 -25.06 7.44
CA ARG A 88 1.43 -25.23 7.42
C ARG A 88 2.11 -24.37 8.50
N ILE A 89 1.76 -23.07 8.59
CA ILE A 89 2.28 -22.17 9.63
C ILE A 89 1.99 -22.72 11.03
N GLU A 90 0.76 -23.20 11.23
CA GLU A 90 0.36 -23.81 12.50
C GLU A 90 1.19 -25.06 12.82
N ALA A 91 1.36 -25.95 11.87
CA ALA A 91 2.15 -27.18 12.06
C ALA A 91 3.62 -26.91 12.31
N GLU A 92 4.22 -25.94 11.61
CA GLU A 92 5.66 -25.65 11.72
C GLU A 92 5.99 -24.76 12.94
N ARG A 93 5.09 -23.85 13.33
CA ARG A 93 5.38 -22.79 14.32
C ARG A 93 4.39 -22.74 15.50
N GLY A 94 3.23 -23.34 15.38
CA GLY A 94 2.17 -23.32 16.41
C GLY A 94 1.58 -21.92 16.70
N ARG A 95 1.95 -20.90 15.92
CA ARG A 95 1.58 -19.49 16.14
C ARG A 95 1.64 -18.64 14.89
N LEU A 96 0.87 -17.56 14.89
CA LEU A 96 1.03 -16.42 13.99
C LEU A 96 0.85 -15.15 14.83
N ASP A 97 1.81 -14.25 14.79
CA ASP A 97 1.80 -13.00 15.57
C ASP A 97 1.45 -11.79 14.72
N ILE A 98 1.87 -11.80 13.45
CA ILE A 98 1.75 -10.66 12.54
C ILE A 98 1.22 -11.18 11.20
N LEU A 99 0.13 -10.60 10.73
CA LEU A 99 -0.35 -10.72 9.36
C LEU A 99 -0.22 -9.36 8.68
N VAL A 100 0.42 -9.33 7.51
CA VAL A 100 0.43 -8.16 6.64
C VAL A 100 -0.21 -8.55 5.32
N ASN A 101 -1.30 -7.90 4.97
CA ASN A 101 -1.96 -8.02 3.69
C ASN A 101 -1.50 -6.87 2.76
N ASP A 102 -0.64 -7.20 1.80
CA ASP A 102 -0.14 -6.31 0.73
C ASP A 102 -0.40 -6.93 -0.65
N ILE A 103 -1.52 -7.62 -0.79
CA ILE A 103 -1.91 -8.30 -2.02
C ILE A 103 -2.44 -7.26 -2.99
N TRP A 104 -1.69 -7.01 -4.08
CA TRP A 104 -2.07 -6.11 -5.15
C TRP A 104 -1.92 -6.83 -6.50
N GLY A 105 -1.42 -6.19 -7.53
CA GLY A 105 -1.30 -6.71 -8.90
C GLY A 105 -2.39 -6.16 -9.80
N GLY A 106 -3.04 -5.08 -9.36
CA GLY A 106 -4.10 -4.40 -10.09
C GLY A 106 -3.63 -3.39 -11.13
N ASP A 107 -2.33 -3.03 -11.16
CA ASP A 107 -1.85 -1.97 -12.06
C ASP A 107 -2.26 -2.18 -13.52
N PRO A 108 -2.17 -3.42 -14.12
CA PRO A 108 -2.62 -3.65 -15.48
C PRO A 108 -4.15 -3.61 -15.66
N MET A 109 -4.91 -3.63 -14.57
CA MET A 109 -6.38 -3.63 -14.58
C MET A 109 -6.98 -2.23 -14.44
N ILE A 110 -6.17 -1.23 -14.11
CA ILE A 110 -6.63 0.14 -13.92
C ILE A 110 -6.40 0.94 -15.19
N ASP A 111 -7.48 1.33 -15.84
CA ASP A 111 -7.46 2.33 -16.90
C ASP A 111 -7.91 3.67 -16.34
N TRP A 112 -6.97 4.60 -16.18
CA TRP A 112 -7.20 5.92 -15.60
C TRP A 112 -8.07 6.82 -16.48
N SER A 113 -8.24 6.51 -17.77
CA SER A 113 -9.07 7.26 -18.69
C SER A 113 -10.55 6.89 -18.62
N HIS A 114 -10.86 5.67 -18.16
CA HIS A 114 -12.23 5.14 -18.14
C HIS A 114 -13.06 5.70 -17.00
N LYS A 115 -14.29 6.08 -17.32
CA LYS A 115 -15.33 6.39 -16.36
C LYS A 115 -16.05 5.12 -15.92
N PHE A 116 -16.77 5.16 -14.79
CA PHE A 116 -17.40 3.97 -14.24
C PHE A 116 -18.37 3.26 -15.21
N TRP A 117 -19.04 4.01 -16.10
CA TRP A 117 -19.94 3.45 -17.11
C TRP A 117 -19.24 2.81 -18.32
N GLN A 118 -17.91 2.93 -18.39
CA GLN A 118 -17.05 2.34 -19.42
C GLN A 118 -16.25 1.15 -18.87
N LEU A 119 -16.33 0.88 -17.57
CA LEU A 119 -15.58 -0.20 -16.95
C LEU A 119 -16.07 -1.56 -17.42
N ASP A 120 -15.14 -2.44 -17.76
CA ASP A 120 -15.45 -3.85 -17.97
C ASP A 120 -15.74 -4.54 -16.64
N ILE A 121 -16.94 -5.11 -16.50
CA ILE A 121 -17.38 -5.76 -15.26
C ILE A 121 -16.56 -7.00 -14.93
N GLY A 122 -16.01 -7.70 -15.94
CA GLY A 122 -15.08 -8.81 -15.71
C GLY A 122 -13.82 -8.35 -15.00
N THR A 123 -13.22 -7.25 -15.46
CA THR A 123 -12.05 -6.61 -14.82
C THR A 123 -12.37 -6.11 -13.41
N VAL A 124 -13.55 -5.50 -13.21
CA VAL A 124 -14.01 -5.06 -11.88
C VAL A 124 -14.06 -6.25 -10.91
N ARG A 125 -14.70 -7.36 -11.31
CA ARG A 125 -14.77 -8.58 -10.49
C ARG A 125 -13.39 -9.12 -10.16
N ALA A 126 -12.54 -9.27 -11.19
CA ALA A 126 -11.19 -9.79 -11.02
C ALA A 126 -10.35 -8.95 -10.02
N LEU A 127 -10.48 -7.62 -10.07
CA LEU A 127 -9.74 -6.75 -9.14
C LEU A 127 -10.34 -6.78 -7.73
N VAL A 128 -11.65 -6.86 -7.58
CA VAL A 128 -12.31 -7.04 -6.27
C VAL A 128 -11.88 -8.35 -5.63
N ASP A 129 -11.86 -9.44 -6.39
CA ASP A 129 -11.38 -10.75 -5.92
C ASP A 129 -9.91 -10.66 -5.49
N GLN A 130 -9.07 -10.01 -6.32
CA GLN A 130 -7.63 -9.96 -6.11
C GLN A 130 -7.20 -9.03 -4.98
N ALA A 131 -7.86 -7.88 -4.79
CA ALA A 131 -7.38 -6.83 -3.90
C ALA A 131 -8.32 -6.50 -2.72
N ILE A 132 -9.45 -7.20 -2.59
CA ILE A 132 -10.36 -7.08 -1.46
C ILE A 132 -10.63 -8.46 -0.86
N LEU A 133 -11.20 -9.41 -1.63
CA LEU A 133 -11.56 -10.72 -1.11
C LEU A 133 -10.33 -11.53 -0.68
N SER A 134 -9.23 -11.43 -1.38
CA SER A 134 -7.96 -12.07 -0.98
C SER A 134 -7.47 -11.64 0.41
N HIS A 135 -7.60 -10.35 0.75
CA HIS A 135 -7.30 -9.83 2.08
C HIS A 135 -8.21 -10.42 3.14
N LEU A 136 -9.53 -10.41 2.87
CA LEU A 136 -10.52 -10.98 3.78
C LEU A 136 -10.34 -12.49 3.97
N ILE A 137 -10.11 -13.26 2.89
CA ILE A 137 -9.84 -14.71 2.94
C ILE A 137 -8.61 -14.97 3.80
N THR A 138 -7.52 -14.23 3.58
CA THR A 138 -6.27 -14.41 4.33
C THR A 138 -6.46 -14.09 5.81
N ALA A 139 -7.09 -12.96 6.14
CA ALA A 139 -7.36 -12.57 7.52
C ALA A 139 -8.30 -13.56 8.22
N ARG A 140 -9.36 -14.04 7.54
CA ARG A 140 -10.31 -15.04 8.07
C ARG A 140 -9.62 -16.34 8.52
N HIS A 141 -8.68 -16.83 7.71
CA HIS A 141 -7.94 -18.06 8.04
C HIS A 141 -6.84 -17.82 9.09
N ALA A 142 -6.20 -16.65 9.10
CA ALA A 142 -5.13 -16.29 10.03
C ALA A 142 -5.64 -15.97 11.44
N ALA A 143 -6.77 -15.25 11.57
CA ALA A 143 -7.29 -14.76 12.84
C ALA A 143 -7.48 -15.85 13.92
N PRO A 144 -7.96 -17.09 13.64
CA PRO A 144 -8.10 -18.12 14.66
C PRO A 144 -6.78 -18.47 15.37
N LEU A 145 -5.62 -18.44 14.69
CA LEU A 145 -4.32 -18.65 15.33
C LEU A 145 -3.99 -17.54 16.34
N MET A 146 -4.29 -16.30 16.01
CA MET A 146 -4.07 -15.13 16.87
C MET A 146 -5.05 -15.12 18.05
N LEU A 147 -6.34 -15.41 17.77
CA LEU A 147 -7.40 -15.42 18.78
C LEU A 147 -7.13 -16.47 19.89
N ARG A 148 -6.66 -17.68 19.55
CA ARG A 148 -6.28 -18.70 20.54
C ARG A 148 -5.18 -18.24 21.49
N ARG A 149 -4.35 -17.30 21.04
CA ARG A 149 -3.27 -16.72 21.84
C ARG A 149 -3.67 -15.45 22.59
N GLY A 150 -4.81 -14.86 22.24
CA GLY A 150 -5.24 -13.57 22.77
C GLY A 150 -4.28 -12.41 22.38
N SER A 151 -3.55 -12.54 21.26
CA SER A 151 -2.63 -11.51 20.79
C SER A 151 -2.32 -11.66 19.30
N GLY A 152 -2.18 -10.56 18.58
CA GLY A 152 -1.83 -10.53 17.17
C GLY A 152 -1.98 -9.14 16.57
N LEU A 153 -1.34 -8.92 15.42
CA LEU A 153 -1.44 -7.70 14.65
C LEU A 153 -1.78 -8.03 13.20
N ILE A 154 -2.85 -7.45 12.68
CA ILE A 154 -3.25 -7.51 11.27
C ILE A 154 -3.08 -6.12 10.68
N VAL A 155 -2.25 -6.01 9.63
CA VAL A 155 -1.97 -4.76 8.92
C VAL A 155 -2.47 -4.89 7.49
N GLU A 156 -3.42 -4.03 7.13
CA GLU A 156 -3.90 -3.86 5.75
C GLU A 156 -3.08 -2.76 5.07
N VAL A 157 -2.25 -3.12 4.08
CA VAL A 157 -1.47 -2.12 3.34
C VAL A 157 -2.31 -1.52 2.23
N SER A 158 -2.49 -0.21 2.29
CA SER A 158 -3.41 0.52 1.42
C SER A 158 -2.76 1.78 0.84
N ASP A 159 -3.59 2.70 0.40
CA ASP A 159 -3.19 3.98 -0.15
C ASP A 159 -4.17 5.08 0.30
N GLY A 160 -3.61 6.20 0.75
CA GLY A 160 -4.31 7.45 1.04
C GLY A 160 -5.36 7.40 2.14
N HIS A 161 -5.97 8.57 2.36
CA HIS A 161 -7.05 8.77 3.32
C HIS A 161 -8.36 8.17 2.84
N GLN A 162 -9.24 7.79 3.77
CA GLN A 162 -10.58 7.25 3.48
C GLN A 162 -11.50 8.22 2.72
N GLU A 163 -11.22 9.50 2.71
CA GLU A 163 -12.19 10.56 2.39
C GLU A 163 -11.89 11.27 1.07
N GLY A 164 -10.76 11.00 0.41
CA GLY A 164 -10.39 11.62 -0.84
C GLY A 164 -10.62 10.71 -2.04
N TYR A 165 -11.20 11.25 -3.14
CA TYR A 165 -11.30 10.52 -4.39
C TYR A 165 -9.95 10.42 -5.09
N ARG A 166 -9.53 9.20 -5.46
CA ARG A 166 -8.21 8.90 -6.03
C ARG A 166 -8.15 8.95 -7.56
N GLY A 167 -9.08 9.63 -8.21
CA GLY A 167 -9.05 9.91 -9.65
C GLY A 167 -9.63 8.83 -10.56
N GLN A 168 -9.74 7.57 -10.11
CA GLN A 168 -10.36 6.48 -10.87
C GLN A 168 -11.23 5.63 -9.92
N LEU A 169 -12.49 5.37 -10.31
CA LEU A 169 -13.48 4.77 -9.41
C LEU A 169 -13.08 3.40 -8.89
N LEU A 170 -12.59 2.51 -9.74
CA LEU A 170 -12.26 1.14 -9.32
C LEU A 170 -11.04 1.11 -8.39
N TYR A 171 -10.01 1.92 -8.69
CA TYR A 171 -8.86 2.09 -7.81
C TYR A 171 -9.27 2.65 -6.45
N ASP A 172 -10.06 3.74 -6.46
CA ASP A 172 -10.56 4.39 -5.26
C ASP A 172 -11.40 3.43 -4.41
N LEU A 173 -12.34 2.72 -5.04
CA LEU A 173 -13.19 1.72 -4.38
C LEU A 173 -12.34 0.65 -3.68
N VAL A 174 -11.35 0.08 -4.37
CA VAL A 174 -10.51 -0.98 -3.80
C VAL A 174 -9.69 -0.45 -2.63
N LYS A 175 -8.99 0.68 -2.78
CA LYS A 175 -8.15 1.23 -1.71
C LYS A 175 -8.96 1.67 -0.49
N ASN A 176 -10.14 2.25 -0.68
CA ASN A 176 -11.05 2.55 0.42
C ASN A 176 -11.59 1.29 1.10
N ASN A 177 -11.88 0.21 0.34
CA ASN A 177 -12.29 -1.06 0.95
C ASN A 177 -11.18 -1.70 1.79
N VAL A 178 -9.91 -1.64 1.36
CA VAL A 178 -8.78 -2.14 2.17
C VAL A 178 -8.66 -1.34 3.48
N ASN A 179 -8.77 -0.01 3.44
CA ASN A 179 -8.85 0.81 4.64
C ASN A 179 -10.04 0.40 5.53
N ARG A 180 -11.20 0.14 4.89
CA ARG A 180 -12.42 -0.26 5.60
C ARG A 180 -12.32 -1.65 6.22
N LEU A 181 -11.59 -2.58 5.60
CA LEU A 181 -11.30 -3.90 6.18
C LEU A 181 -10.55 -3.76 7.50
N GLY A 182 -9.45 -2.98 7.55
CA GLY A 182 -8.72 -2.72 8.78
C GLY A 182 -9.60 -2.16 9.89
N TYR A 183 -10.48 -1.20 9.55
CA TYR A 183 -11.44 -0.63 10.49
C TYR A 183 -12.49 -1.65 10.96
N ALA A 184 -13.14 -2.38 10.05
CA ALA A 184 -14.22 -3.30 10.40
C ALA A 184 -13.71 -4.50 11.20
N MET A 185 -12.57 -5.09 10.81
CA MET A 185 -11.92 -6.17 11.56
C MET A 185 -11.54 -5.73 12.98
N ALA A 186 -11.15 -4.47 13.19
CA ALA A 186 -10.84 -3.97 14.53
C ALA A 186 -12.07 -3.99 15.46
N TRP A 187 -13.27 -3.75 14.91
CA TRP A 187 -14.52 -3.87 15.67
C TRP A 187 -14.84 -5.32 16.04
N ASP A 188 -14.70 -6.24 15.08
CA ASP A 188 -14.95 -7.67 15.33
C ASP A 188 -13.93 -8.28 16.31
N LEU A 189 -12.71 -7.72 16.34
CA LEU A 189 -11.62 -8.15 17.22
C LEU A 189 -11.59 -7.44 18.59
N ALA A 190 -12.52 -6.53 18.86
CA ALA A 190 -12.53 -5.76 20.10
C ALA A 190 -12.55 -6.67 21.33
N GLY A 191 -11.66 -6.44 22.29
CA GLY A 191 -11.54 -7.21 23.51
C GLY A 191 -10.85 -8.57 23.38
N THR A 192 -10.39 -8.97 22.20
CA THR A 192 -9.73 -10.28 21.97
C THR A 192 -8.21 -10.24 22.20
N GLY A 193 -7.61 -9.04 22.28
CA GLY A 193 -6.16 -8.85 22.29
C GLY A 193 -5.51 -8.86 20.90
N VAL A 194 -6.28 -9.07 19.82
CA VAL A 194 -5.82 -8.96 18.44
C VAL A 194 -6.15 -7.57 17.91
N THR A 195 -5.20 -6.93 17.24
CA THR A 195 -5.33 -5.59 16.67
C THR A 195 -5.38 -5.67 15.14
N ALA A 196 -6.32 -4.97 14.52
CA ALA A 196 -6.32 -4.74 13.08
C ALA A 196 -6.28 -3.23 12.80
N LEU A 197 -5.56 -2.83 11.76
CA LEU A 197 -5.43 -1.45 11.29
C LEU A 197 -5.07 -1.40 9.82
N ALA A 198 -5.15 -0.24 9.19
CA ALA A 198 -4.62 0.01 7.86
C ALA A 198 -3.36 0.88 7.92
N LEU A 199 -2.42 0.64 7.01
CA LEU A 199 -1.17 1.39 6.88
C LEU A 199 -0.96 1.83 5.44
N CYS A 200 -0.72 3.12 5.25
CA CYS A 200 -0.44 3.72 3.96
C CYS A 200 1.03 4.16 3.89
N PRO A 201 1.79 3.70 2.89
CA PRO A 201 3.06 4.32 2.54
C PRO A 201 2.82 5.71 1.92
N GLY A 202 3.90 6.48 1.79
CA GLY A 202 3.93 7.67 0.95
C GLY A 202 4.19 7.33 -0.53
N PHE A 203 4.94 8.18 -1.24
CA PHE A 203 5.35 7.92 -2.61
C PHE A 203 6.43 6.83 -2.64
N LEU A 204 6.00 5.60 -2.89
CA LEU A 204 6.84 4.42 -2.76
C LEU A 204 7.72 4.19 -4.00
N ARG A 205 9.03 4.15 -3.82
CA ARG A 205 10.00 3.75 -4.85
C ARG A 205 10.02 2.23 -5.03
N SER A 206 8.90 1.66 -5.46
CA SER A 206 8.87 0.24 -5.82
C SER A 206 9.69 -0.02 -7.09
N GLU A 207 10.04 -1.29 -7.33
CA GLU A 207 10.74 -1.70 -8.55
C GLU A 207 9.98 -1.31 -9.82
N ALA A 208 8.65 -1.28 -9.76
CA ALA A 208 7.80 -0.85 -10.88
C ALA A 208 7.91 0.66 -11.10
N VAL A 209 7.86 1.46 -10.04
CA VAL A 209 8.00 2.92 -10.10
C VAL A 209 9.38 3.31 -10.60
N LEU A 210 10.44 2.73 -10.02
CA LEU A 210 11.81 2.97 -10.48
C LEU A 210 11.98 2.64 -11.97
N GLY A 211 11.47 1.47 -12.40
CA GLY A 211 11.51 1.06 -13.80
C GLY A 211 10.73 2.00 -14.74
N HIS A 212 9.57 2.52 -14.33
CA HIS A 212 8.78 3.50 -15.09
C HIS A 212 9.57 4.80 -15.33
N PHE A 213 10.31 5.27 -14.34
CA PHE A 213 11.14 6.48 -14.47
C PHE A 213 12.53 6.21 -15.06
N GLY A 214 12.87 4.94 -15.33
CA GLY A 214 14.16 4.57 -15.92
C GLY A 214 15.34 4.78 -14.97
N VAL A 215 15.13 4.60 -13.67
CA VAL A 215 16.13 4.72 -12.62
C VAL A 215 16.20 3.44 -11.78
N ALA A 216 17.24 3.32 -10.98
CA ALA A 216 17.41 2.27 -9.96
C ALA A 216 17.48 2.90 -8.57
N GLU A 217 17.41 2.11 -7.50
CA GLU A 217 17.53 2.63 -6.14
C GLU A 217 18.85 3.37 -5.89
N ALA A 218 19.94 2.99 -6.58
CA ALA A 218 21.24 3.64 -6.45
C ALA A 218 21.26 5.09 -7.00
N ASN A 219 20.40 5.40 -7.99
CA ASN A 219 20.35 6.71 -8.65
C ASN A 219 18.93 7.29 -8.73
N TRP A 220 18.05 6.90 -7.83
CA TRP A 220 16.63 7.32 -7.84
C TRP A 220 16.44 8.86 -7.87
N ARG A 221 17.42 9.59 -7.34
CA ARG A 221 17.39 11.08 -7.32
C ARG A 221 17.38 11.71 -8.70
N ASP A 222 17.85 11.00 -9.73
CA ASP A 222 17.80 11.47 -11.12
C ASP A 222 16.36 11.61 -11.61
N ALA A 223 15.40 10.86 -11.00
CA ALA A 223 14.00 10.97 -11.32
C ALA A 223 13.34 12.26 -10.78
N VAL A 224 13.95 12.98 -9.83
CA VAL A 224 13.43 14.26 -9.31
C VAL A 224 13.30 15.31 -10.43
N ALA A 225 14.18 15.24 -11.45
CA ALA A 225 14.09 16.13 -12.61
C ALA A 225 12.85 15.85 -13.48
N LYS A 226 12.29 14.64 -13.42
CA LYS A 226 11.09 14.21 -14.16
C LYS A 226 9.82 14.38 -13.33
N ASP A 227 9.91 14.13 -12.05
CA ASP A 227 8.81 14.27 -11.09
C ASP A 227 9.37 14.75 -9.74
N PRO A 228 9.11 16.02 -9.35
CA PRO A 228 9.64 16.61 -8.13
C PRO A 228 9.19 15.88 -6.86
N PHE A 229 8.08 15.15 -6.90
CA PHE A 229 7.62 14.36 -5.76
C PHE A 229 8.55 13.19 -5.40
N PHE A 230 9.43 12.78 -6.32
CA PHE A 230 10.50 11.84 -5.98
C PHE A 230 11.40 12.34 -4.84
N ALA A 231 11.52 13.65 -4.63
CA ALA A 231 12.33 14.21 -3.55
C ALA A 231 11.90 13.70 -2.17
N GLU A 232 10.59 13.44 -1.97
CA GLU A 232 10.03 12.88 -0.74
C GLU A 232 9.56 11.43 -0.91
N SER A 233 10.07 10.73 -1.93
CA SER A 233 9.79 9.30 -2.09
C SER A 233 10.48 8.48 -1.01
N GLU A 234 9.84 7.37 -0.65
CA GLU A 234 10.32 6.42 0.35
C GLU A 234 10.73 5.08 -0.27
N SER A 235 11.72 4.41 0.31
CA SER A 235 12.04 3.03 -0.06
C SER A 235 10.98 2.06 0.50
N PRO A 236 10.84 0.84 -0.07
CA PRO A 236 10.00 -0.21 0.52
C PRO A 236 10.35 -0.57 1.97
N PHE A 237 11.57 -0.31 2.39
CA PHE A 237 12.01 -0.55 3.76
C PHE A 237 11.44 0.44 4.77
N PHE A 238 11.04 1.65 4.34
CA PHE A 238 10.50 2.66 5.23
C PHE A 238 9.15 2.23 5.82
N VAL A 239 8.21 1.83 4.96
CA VAL A 239 6.94 1.24 5.42
C VAL A 239 7.17 -0.08 6.16
N GLY A 240 8.20 -0.84 5.80
CA GLY A 240 8.63 -2.04 6.52
C GLY A 240 9.05 -1.73 7.96
N ARG A 241 9.79 -0.66 8.20
CA ARG A 241 10.15 -0.18 9.54
C ARG A 241 8.92 0.26 10.35
N ALA A 242 7.95 0.87 9.69
CA ALA A 242 6.67 1.22 10.32
C ALA A 242 5.94 -0.03 10.83
N VAL A 243 5.84 -1.08 10.00
CA VAL A 243 5.22 -2.36 10.42
C VAL A 243 6.00 -3.01 11.55
N ALA A 244 7.33 -3.05 11.48
CA ALA A 244 8.16 -3.63 12.53
C ALA A 244 8.02 -2.85 13.87
N ALA A 245 7.93 -1.52 13.83
CA ALA A 245 7.70 -0.70 15.01
C ALA A 245 6.31 -0.95 15.63
N LEU A 246 5.25 -1.00 14.79
CA LEU A 246 3.90 -1.34 15.24
C LEU A 246 3.85 -2.74 15.87
N ALA A 247 4.53 -3.72 15.28
CA ALA A 247 4.56 -5.09 15.79
C ALA A 247 5.32 -5.23 17.10
N ALA A 248 6.26 -4.32 17.38
CA ALA A 248 7.02 -4.26 18.62
C ALA A 248 6.35 -3.39 19.71
N ASP A 249 5.34 -2.59 19.35
CA ASP A 249 4.67 -1.67 20.29
C ASP A 249 3.68 -2.43 21.19
N PRO A 250 3.92 -2.51 22.51
CA PRO A 250 2.98 -3.14 23.43
C PRO A 250 1.64 -2.39 23.55
N ALA A 251 1.58 -1.13 23.12
CA ALA A 251 0.37 -0.30 23.13
C ALA A 251 -0.33 -0.22 21.75
N VAL A 252 0.04 -1.08 20.78
CA VAL A 252 -0.49 -1.05 19.42
C VAL A 252 -2.02 -1.14 19.34
N HIS A 253 -2.66 -1.77 20.34
CA HIS A 253 -4.12 -1.88 20.42
C HIS A 253 -4.82 -0.50 20.48
N GLY A 254 -4.15 0.54 20.98
CA GLY A 254 -4.65 1.92 20.95
C GLY A 254 -4.76 2.51 19.53
N LYS A 255 -4.19 1.83 18.54
CA LYS A 255 -4.24 2.21 17.12
C LYS A 255 -5.26 1.39 16.30
N ALA A 256 -6.02 0.50 16.96
CA ALA A 256 -6.99 -0.37 16.29
C ALA A 256 -8.00 0.43 15.44
N GLY A 257 -8.26 -0.06 14.23
CA GLY A 257 -9.21 0.53 13.29
C GLY A 257 -8.76 1.84 12.63
N ARG A 258 -7.57 2.35 12.95
CA ARG A 258 -7.05 3.57 12.33
C ARG A 258 -6.43 3.30 10.96
N VAL A 259 -6.43 4.32 10.12
CA VAL A 259 -5.59 4.42 8.93
C VAL A 259 -4.37 5.25 9.33
N LEU A 260 -3.20 4.65 9.25
CA LEU A 260 -1.93 5.23 9.68
C LEU A 260 -1.03 5.48 8.46
N PHE A 261 -0.10 6.42 8.58
CA PHE A 261 0.88 6.71 7.55
C PHE A 261 2.29 6.38 8.01
N ALA A 262 3.12 5.83 7.11
CA ALA A 262 4.50 5.46 7.43
C ALA A 262 5.31 6.67 7.94
N ALA A 263 5.10 7.86 7.38
CA ALA A 263 5.77 9.09 7.79
C ALA A 263 5.42 9.50 9.23
N ASP A 264 4.13 9.44 9.62
CA ASP A 264 3.69 9.78 10.98
C ASP A 264 4.26 8.79 12.00
N LEU A 265 4.29 7.50 11.66
CA LEU A 265 4.88 6.47 12.49
C LEU A 265 6.41 6.62 12.60
N ALA A 266 7.05 7.11 11.54
CA ALA A 266 8.49 7.41 11.59
C ALA A 266 8.82 8.55 12.56
N GLU A 267 7.94 9.53 12.66
CA GLU A 267 8.06 10.59 13.67
C GLU A 267 7.79 10.04 15.07
N GLU A 268 6.70 9.29 15.26
CA GLU A 268 6.29 8.73 16.56
C GLU A 268 7.32 7.74 17.12
N TYR A 269 7.85 6.84 16.30
CA TYR A 269 8.77 5.78 16.74
C TYR A 269 10.26 6.12 16.52
N GLY A 270 10.57 7.25 15.88
CA GLY A 270 11.93 7.75 15.76
C GLY A 270 12.81 6.99 14.77
N PHE A 271 12.25 6.43 13.69
CA PHE A 271 13.05 5.77 12.65
C PHE A 271 13.17 6.63 11.37
N ASN A 272 14.20 6.34 10.58
CA ASN A 272 14.43 6.94 9.27
C ASN A 272 14.34 5.86 8.19
N ASP A 273 14.31 6.26 6.91
CA ASP A 273 14.51 5.36 5.77
C ASP A 273 15.95 4.84 5.72
N ILE A 274 16.24 3.89 4.83
CA ILE A 274 17.57 3.26 4.70
C ILE A 274 18.65 4.27 4.26
N ASP A 275 18.26 5.33 3.57
CA ASP A 275 19.15 6.42 3.15
C ASP A 275 19.36 7.51 4.22
N GLY A 276 18.85 7.30 5.43
CA GLY A 276 18.96 8.20 6.57
C GLY A 276 17.95 9.34 6.61
N ARG A 277 17.15 9.53 5.55
CA ARG A 277 16.09 10.55 5.51
C ARG A 277 14.83 10.09 6.25
N ARG A 278 13.96 11.04 6.47
CA ARG A 278 12.57 10.78 6.93
C ARG A 278 11.62 11.40 5.90
N PRO A 279 11.25 10.64 4.86
CA PRO A 279 10.36 11.14 3.81
C PRO A 279 9.03 11.60 4.38
N ALA A 280 8.50 12.72 3.85
CA ALA A 280 7.26 13.34 4.27
C ALA A 280 6.42 13.73 3.05
N PHE A 281 5.97 12.72 2.27
CA PHE A 281 5.28 12.93 1.01
C PHE A 281 3.99 13.75 1.17
N HIS A 282 3.12 13.44 2.13
CA HIS A 282 1.84 14.14 2.27
C HIS A 282 1.99 15.64 2.55
N PRO A 283 2.81 16.08 3.52
CA PRO A 283 3.07 17.51 3.71
C PRO A 283 3.66 18.20 2.47
N MET A 284 4.53 17.52 1.74
CA MET A 284 5.05 18.05 0.49
C MET A 284 3.96 18.19 -0.56
N PHE A 285 3.14 17.16 -0.77
CA PHE A 285 2.03 17.17 -1.72
C PHE A 285 1.06 18.31 -1.42
N GLU A 286 0.67 18.50 -0.18
CA GLU A 286 -0.22 19.58 0.24
C GLU A 286 0.39 20.96 -0.04
N ARG A 287 1.65 21.18 0.30
CA ARG A 287 2.33 22.44 0.09
C ARG A 287 2.47 22.76 -1.40
N VAL A 288 3.02 21.83 -2.18
CA VAL A 288 3.28 22.03 -3.61
C VAL A 288 1.96 22.28 -4.37
N THR A 289 0.95 21.50 -4.09
CA THR A 289 -0.34 21.66 -4.76
C THR A 289 -1.08 22.96 -4.33
N ALA A 290 -0.86 23.45 -3.10
CA ALA A 290 -1.34 24.76 -2.69
C ALA A 290 -0.66 25.89 -3.46
N GLU A 291 0.68 25.86 -3.56
CA GLU A 291 1.47 26.83 -4.32
C GLU A 291 1.08 26.85 -5.80
N LEU A 292 0.89 25.66 -6.41
CA LEU A 292 0.44 25.53 -7.80
C LEU A 292 -0.96 26.14 -8.00
N ALA A 293 -1.87 25.96 -7.05
CA ALA A 293 -3.23 26.50 -7.14
C ALA A 293 -3.28 28.04 -7.16
N GLU A 294 -2.24 28.72 -6.70
CA GLU A 294 -2.11 30.18 -6.74
C GLU A 294 -1.71 30.70 -8.13
N ARG A 295 -1.17 29.84 -9.01
CA ARG A 295 -0.67 30.21 -10.35
C ARG A 295 -1.38 29.45 -11.49
N PRO A 296 -2.71 29.43 -11.57
CA PRO A 296 -3.43 28.52 -12.46
C PRO A 296 -3.19 28.75 -13.97
N GLY A 297 -2.68 29.92 -14.37
CA GLY A 297 -2.43 30.25 -15.78
C GLY A 297 -1.15 29.65 -16.34
N ASP A 298 -0.18 29.33 -15.48
CA ASP A 298 1.18 28.93 -15.88
C ASP A 298 1.45 27.42 -15.67
N LEU A 299 0.42 26.66 -15.26
CA LEU A 299 0.56 25.24 -14.94
C LEU A 299 0.63 24.37 -16.19
N ASP A 300 1.54 23.40 -16.17
CA ASP A 300 1.54 22.32 -17.14
C ASP A 300 0.39 21.33 -16.88
N PRO A 301 0.11 20.38 -17.83
CA PRO A 301 -1.01 19.42 -17.64
C PRO A 301 -0.90 18.55 -16.39
N HIS A 302 0.30 18.14 -16.01
CA HIS A 302 0.52 17.32 -14.81
C HIS A 302 0.28 18.12 -13.54
N GLU A 303 0.82 19.33 -13.44
CA GLU A 303 0.59 20.25 -12.32
C GLU A 303 -0.90 20.57 -12.13
N ARG A 304 -1.64 20.80 -13.24
CA ARG A 304 -3.09 21.01 -13.20
C ARG A 304 -3.82 19.81 -12.62
N PHE A 305 -3.43 18.59 -13.03
CA PHE A 305 -3.98 17.36 -12.49
C PHE A 305 -3.74 17.25 -10.99
N LEU A 306 -2.55 17.55 -10.50
CA LEU A 306 -2.20 17.50 -9.07
C LEU A 306 -3.04 18.48 -8.24
N VAL A 307 -3.25 19.71 -8.74
CA VAL A 307 -4.12 20.70 -8.07
C VAL A 307 -5.56 20.22 -8.02
N LEU A 308 -6.06 19.60 -9.09
CA LEU A 308 -7.40 19.04 -9.11
C LEU A 308 -7.52 17.82 -8.18
N ALA A 309 -6.51 16.93 -8.16
CA ALA A 309 -6.49 15.77 -7.27
C ALA A 309 -6.55 16.19 -5.79
N ARG A 310 -5.75 17.21 -5.40
CA ARG A 310 -5.83 17.80 -4.06
C ARG A 310 -7.21 18.38 -3.77
N TYR A 311 -7.76 19.11 -4.72
CA TYR A 311 -9.09 19.69 -4.56
C TYR A 311 -10.15 18.61 -4.28
N MET A 312 -10.14 17.51 -5.02
CA MET A 312 -11.03 16.36 -4.81
C MET A 312 -10.85 15.68 -3.46
N GLN A 313 -9.61 15.64 -2.94
CA GLN A 313 -9.31 15.10 -1.61
C GLN A 313 -9.84 15.96 -0.46
N ILE A 314 -9.86 17.28 -0.63
CA ILE A 314 -10.32 18.22 0.41
C ILE A 314 -11.85 18.36 0.43
N HIS A 315 -12.49 18.37 -0.75
CA HIS A 315 -13.92 18.60 -0.89
C HIS A 315 -14.70 17.30 -1.00
N ARG A 316 -15.38 16.93 0.06
CA ARG A 316 -16.01 15.63 0.28
C ARG A 316 -17.41 15.49 -0.32
N GLU A 317 -18.08 16.60 -0.66
CA GLU A 317 -19.48 16.57 -1.10
C GLU A 317 -19.62 16.73 -2.62
N PRO A 318 -20.21 15.75 -3.33
CA PRO A 318 -20.52 15.87 -4.77
C PRO A 318 -21.39 17.08 -5.10
N ALA A 319 -22.25 17.52 -4.18
CA ALA A 319 -23.05 18.74 -4.31
C ALA A 319 -22.18 20.02 -4.43
N GLN A 320 -20.92 19.96 -4.00
CA GLN A 320 -19.94 21.04 -4.17
C GLN A 320 -19.17 20.96 -5.50
N ALA A 321 -19.57 20.09 -6.41
CA ALA A 321 -18.97 19.97 -7.74
C ALA A 321 -18.93 21.29 -8.54
N GLY A 322 -19.81 22.24 -8.23
CA GLY A 322 -19.78 23.58 -8.82
C GLY A 322 -18.45 24.31 -8.63
N PRO A 323 -17.85 24.37 -7.44
CA PRO A 323 -16.50 24.88 -7.23
C PRO A 323 -15.41 24.09 -7.96
N ALA A 324 -15.48 22.76 -7.97
CA ALA A 324 -14.52 21.91 -8.69
C ALA A 324 -14.60 22.14 -10.21
N ARG A 325 -15.81 22.28 -10.77
CA ARG A 325 -16.01 22.65 -12.19
C ARG A 325 -15.42 24.03 -12.52
N ARG A 326 -15.60 25.00 -11.62
CA ARG A 326 -14.98 26.34 -11.80
C ARG A 326 -13.47 26.26 -11.72
N LEU A 327 -12.94 25.44 -10.82
CA LEU A 327 -11.49 25.20 -10.73
C LEU A 327 -10.97 24.50 -11.97
N ALA A 328 -11.62 23.43 -12.43
CA ALA A 328 -11.25 22.71 -13.65
C ALA A 328 -11.28 23.63 -14.89
N ALA A 329 -12.31 24.48 -15.01
CA ALA A 329 -12.39 25.49 -16.07
C ALA A 329 -11.27 26.54 -15.98
N LYS A 330 -10.99 27.04 -14.76
CA LYS A 330 -9.92 27.99 -14.49
C LYS A 330 -8.54 27.41 -14.83
N LEU A 331 -8.34 26.11 -14.56
CA LEU A 331 -7.11 25.37 -14.88
C LEU A 331 -7.07 24.90 -16.35
N GLN A 332 -8.08 25.23 -17.16
CA GLN A 332 -8.21 24.83 -18.58
C GLN A 332 -8.16 23.32 -18.82
N LEU A 333 -8.62 22.54 -17.84
CA LEU A 333 -8.56 21.07 -17.89
C LEU A 333 -9.59 20.45 -18.86
N GLY A 334 -10.49 21.23 -19.45
CA GLY A 334 -11.49 20.79 -20.43
C GLY A 334 -11.05 20.89 -21.90
N ASN A 335 -9.77 21.23 -22.18
CA ASN A 335 -9.30 21.39 -23.56
C ASN A 335 -8.69 20.06 -24.06
N PRO A 336 -9.20 19.47 -25.18
CA PRO A 336 -8.68 18.22 -25.75
C PRO A 336 -7.19 18.26 -26.14
N SER A 337 -6.62 19.47 -26.26
CA SER A 337 -5.20 19.66 -26.57
C SER A 337 -4.27 19.54 -25.36
N SER A 338 -4.77 19.24 -24.15
CA SER A 338 -3.96 19.14 -22.93
C SER A 338 -3.08 17.88 -22.84
N GLY A 339 -3.14 16.97 -23.81
CA GLY A 339 -2.22 15.83 -23.96
C GLY A 339 -2.35 14.70 -22.92
N LEU A 340 -3.19 14.84 -21.91
CA LEU A 340 -3.32 13.87 -20.80
C LEU A 340 -4.30 12.71 -21.06
N GLY A 341 -5.06 12.71 -22.18
CA GLY A 341 -6.09 11.70 -22.44
C GLY A 341 -7.20 11.61 -21.37
N ILE A 342 -7.10 12.43 -20.34
CA ILE A 342 -8.09 12.56 -19.26
C ILE A 342 -9.00 13.73 -19.65
N ASP A 343 -10.27 13.47 -19.91
CA ASP A 343 -11.28 14.52 -20.00
C ASP A 343 -11.62 15.00 -18.58
N PRO A 344 -11.10 16.15 -18.14
CA PRO A 344 -11.35 16.65 -16.78
C PRO A 344 -12.80 17.12 -16.59
N ALA A 345 -13.50 17.49 -17.68
CA ALA A 345 -14.93 17.78 -17.61
C ALA A 345 -15.73 16.52 -17.25
N GLY A 346 -15.24 15.34 -17.66
CA GLY A 346 -15.81 14.07 -17.26
C GLY A 346 -15.51 13.69 -15.80
N LEU A 347 -14.41 14.12 -15.20
CA LEU A 347 -14.12 13.92 -13.77
C LEU A 347 -15.11 14.70 -12.85
N VAL A 348 -15.67 15.80 -13.38
CA VAL A 348 -16.50 16.74 -12.62
C VAL A 348 -17.96 16.74 -13.11
N ALA A 349 -18.27 15.99 -14.18
CA ALA A 349 -19.60 15.91 -14.81
C ALA A 349 -20.39 14.66 -14.42
N GLY A 350 -20.25 14.22 -13.17
CA GLY A 350 -21.11 13.19 -12.56
C GLY A 350 -21.93 13.78 -11.43
#